data_a1070aaf9a564a2f31a11783f42ad6c9
#
_entry.id   a1070aaf9a564a2f31a11783f42ad6c9
#
_cell.length_a   1.000
_cell.length_b   1.000
_cell.length_c   1.000
_cell.angle_alpha   90.00
_cell.angle_beta   90.00
_cell.angle_gamma   90.00
#
_symmetry.space_group_name_H-M   'P 1'
#
loop_
_entity.id
_entity.type
_entity.pdbx_description
1 polymer ?
#
loop_
_entity_poly.entity_id
_entity_poly.type
_entity_poly.pdbx_seq_one_letter_code
_entity_poly.pdbx_strand_id
1 'polypeptide(L)'
;MEAPVISGIAHDRSQDKITIVGVPDVPGAAARIFAIVAGTDTNIDMIVQDVSAEGTGLTNISFTCPDGDSAGARAALEAARGELGFKSLHFNPDIGKLSLVGAGMRSHPGVSAKLFNALSQAGINIHMISTSEIRISVVVDDAVLDEAVRAVHSAFGLDAQTAEAVVYGGTGR
;
A
#
# COMPACT_ATOMS: atom_id res chain seq x y z
N MET A 1 3.99 -3.48 -30.59
CA MET A 1 3.66 -3.18 -29.18
C MET A 1 4.12 -4.35 -28.35
N GLU A 2 5.15 -4.17 -27.56
CA GLU A 2 5.69 -5.25 -26.74
C GLU A 2 4.67 -5.64 -25.66
N ALA A 3 4.52 -6.95 -25.43
CA ALA A 3 3.68 -7.44 -24.35
C ALA A 3 4.31 -7.08 -23.00
N PRO A 4 3.52 -6.81 -21.96
CA PRO A 4 4.06 -6.56 -20.64
C PRO A 4 4.77 -7.81 -20.13
N VAL A 5 5.94 -7.63 -19.56
CA VAL A 5 6.70 -8.73 -18.96
C VAL A 5 6.47 -8.67 -17.44
N ILE A 6 5.72 -9.64 -16.92
CA ILE A 6 5.55 -9.82 -15.48
C ILE A 6 6.70 -10.67 -14.97
N SER A 7 7.54 -10.10 -14.11
CA SER A 7 8.73 -10.76 -13.56
C SER A 7 8.41 -11.63 -12.35
N GLY A 8 7.43 -11.25 -11.56
CA GLY A 8 7.05 -11.98 -10.36
C GLY A 8 6.10 -11.25 -9.45
N ILE A 9 5.89 -11.86 -8.29
CA ILE A 9 5.06 -11.35 -7.21
C ILE A 9 5.91 -11.27 -5.95
N ALA A 10 5.90 -10.10 -5.32
CA ALA A 10 6.47 -9.90 -3.98
C ALA A 10 5.34 -9.79 -2.96
N HIS A 11 5.56 -10.27 -1.75
CA HIS A 11 4.63 -10.09 -0.65
C HIS A 11 5.35 -9.79 0.66
N ASP A 12 4.67 -9.06 1.55
CA ASP A 12 5.25 -8.59 2.81
C ASP A 12 4.16 -8.52 3.89
N ARG A 13 4.46 -9.07 5.08
CA ARG A 13 3.62 -8.99 6.29
C ARG A 13 4.24 -8.15 7.39
N SER A 14 5.37 -7.53 7.14
CA SER A 14 6.16 -6.80 8.15
C SER A 14 5.80 -5.32 8.27
N GLN A 15 4.68 -4.92 7.71
CA GLN A 15 4.23 -3.53 7.67
C GLN A 15 2.96 -3.31 8.47
N ASP A 16 2.85 -2.12 9.03
CA ASP A 16 1.62 -1.61 9.63
C ASP A 16 1.05 -0.47 8.77
N LYS A 17 -0.27 -0.31 8.82
CA LYS A 17 -0.97 0.79 8.18
C LYS A 17 -1.42 1.80 9.22
N ILE A 18 -1.09 3.06 9.00
CA ILE A 18 -1.56 4.19 9.80
C ILE A 18 -2.42 5.09 8.91
N THR A 19 -3.61 5.43 9.39
CA THR A 19 -4.51 6.36 8.70
C THR A 19 -4.78 7.56 9.59
N ILE A 20 -4.50 8.74 9.07
CA ILE A 20 -4.75 10.02 9.71
C ILE A 20 -6.03 10.59 9.12
N VAL A 21 -7.08 10.66 9.92
CA VAL A 21 -8.43 11.05 9.49
C VAL A 21 -8.69 12.51 9.79
N GLY A 22 -9.28 13.21 8.82
CA GLY A 22 -9.71 14.58 9.00
C GLY A 22 -8.57 15.59 9.05
N VAL A 23 -7.58 15.41 8.21
CA VAL A 23 -6.46 16.35 8.03
C VAL A 23 -6.96 17.57 7.26
N PRO A 24 -6.69 18.81 7.72
CA PRO A 24 -6.98 20.00 6.93
C PRO A 24 -6.31 19.93 5.56
N ASP A 25 -7.10 20.06 4.50
CA ASP A 25 -6.62 19.98 3.12
C ASP A 25 -6.08 21.34 2.66
N VAL A 26 -4.92 21.68 3.18
CA VAL A 26 -4.22 22.96 2.93
C VAL A 26 -2.77 22.70 2.56
N PRO A 27 -2.12 23.62 1.82
CA PRO A 27 -0.70 23.47 1.53
C PRO A 27 0.14 23.32 2.81
N GLY A 28 1.07 22.37 2.79
CA GLY A 28 1.97 22.09 3.91
C GLY A 28 1.46 21.07 4.93
N ALA A 29 0.20 20.64 4.87
CA ALA A 29 -0.33 19.64 5.81
C ALA A 29 0.44 18.31 5.74
N ALA A 30 0.61 17.77 4.56
CA ALA A 30 1.39 16.54 4.37
C ALA A 30 2.85 16.72 4.77
N ALA A 31 3.46 17.86 4.44
CA ALA A 31 4.84 18.16 4.80
C ALA A 31 5.07 18.12 6.31
N ARG A 32 4.17 18.71 7.09
CA ARG A 32 4.25 18.70 8.56
C ARG A 32 4.09 17.30 9.14
N ILE A 33 3.14 16.54 8.64
CA ILE A 33 2.90 15.15 9.07
C ILE A 33 4.13 14.29 8.84
N PHE A 34 4.66 14.30 7.63
CA PHE A 34 5.79 13.44 7.28
C PHE A 34 7.12 13.91 7.86
N ALA A 35 7.27 15.21 8.18
CA ALA A 35 8.40 15.69 8.96
C ALA A 35 8.39 15.09 10.38
N ILE A 36 7.23 15.00 11.02
CA ILE A 36 7.08 14.36 12.34
C ILE A 36 7.39 12.87 12.27
N VAL A 37 6.86 12.17 11.28
CA VAL A 37 7.13 10.74 11.08
C VAL A 37 8.62 10.49 10.81
N ALA A 38 9.24 11.29 9.96
CA ALA A 38 10.67 11.19 9.67
C ALA A 38 11.52 11.47 10.91
N GLY A 39 11.08 12.36 11.79
CA GLY A 39 11.74 12.66 13.06
C GLY A 39 11.80 11.48 14.05
N THR A 40 10.98 10.45 13.84
CA THR A 40 11.01 9.19 14.61
C THR A 40 11.84 8.09 13.96
N ASP A 41 12.60 8.42 12.92
CA ASP A 41 13.40 7.47 12.14
C ASP A 41 12.55 6.35 11.50
N THR A 42 11.34 6.70 11.10
CA THR A 42 10.39 5.76 10.48
C THR A 42 10.47 5.86 8.96
N ASN A 43 10.77 4.76 8.31
CA ASN A 43 10.68 4.64 6.87
C ASN A 43 9.22 4.47 6.42
N ILE A 44 8.86 5.19 5.38
CA ILE A 44 7.53 5.10 4.78
C ILE A 44 7.63 4.34 3.47
N ASP A 45 6.74 3.36 3.28
CA ASP A 45 6.70 2.58 2.04
C ASP A 45 5.64 3.10 1.07
N MET A 46 4.37 3.06 1.46
CA MET A 46 3.27 3.53 0.63
C MET A 46 2.61 4.74 1.29
N ILE A 47 2.19 5.69 0.47
CA ILE A 47 1.39 6.84 0.89
C ILE A 47 0.20 6.97 -0.04
N VAL A 48 -0.99 7.10 0.53
CA VAL A 48 -2.22 7.41 -0.22
C VAL A 48 -2.94 8.55 0.48
N GLN A 49 -3.26 9.59 -0.27
CA GLN A 49 -4.07 10.71 0.19
C GLN A 49 -5.37 10.73 -0.61
N ASP A 50 -6.49 10.80 0.09
CA ASP A 50 -7.78 10.93 -0.55
C ASP A 50 -8.02 12.37 -1.02
N VAL A 51 -8.92 12.52 -1.96
CA VAL A 51 -9.47 13.84 -2.30
C VAL A 51 -10.33 14.30 -1.14
N SER A 52 -10.24 15.58 -0.81
CA SER A 52 -11.09 16.19 0.21
C SER A 52 -12.56 15.89 -0.05
N ALA A 53 -13.26 15.40 0.94
CA ALA A 53 -14.70 15.20 0.82
C ALA A 53 -15.39 16.54 0.56
N GLU A 54 -16.30 16.55 -0.39
CA GLU A 54 -16.99 17.77 -0.83
C GLU A 54 -17.57 18.56 0.35
N GLY A 55 -17.20 19.82 0.46
CA GLY A 55 -17.68 20.75 1.48
C GLY A 55 -17.04 20.61 2.85
N THR A 56 -16.13 19.66 3.11
CA THR A 56 -15.50 19.49 4.41
C THR A 56 -14.18 20.21 4.57
N GLY A 57 -13.41 20.39 3.49
CA GLY A 57 -12.02 20.89 3.52
C GLY A 57 -11.05 19.97 4.26
N LEU A 58 -11.42 18.69 4.45
CA LEU A 58 -10.64 17.69 5.19
C LEU A 58 -10.35 16.50 4.30
N THR A 59 -9.19 15.92 4.47
CA THR A 59 -8.76 14.70 3.75
C THR A 59 -8.26 13.64 4.71
N ASN A 60 -8.10 12.42 4.22
CA ASN A 60 -7.45 11.34 4.95
C ASN A 60 -6.12 11.02 4.29
N ILE A 61 -5.11 10.73 5.10
CA ILE A 61 -3.80 10.30 4.64
C ILE A 61 -3.50 8.96 5.29
N SER A 62 -3.24 7.95 4.46
CA SER A 62 -2.81 6.63 4.91
C SER A 62 -1.39 6.37 4.46
N PHE A 63 -0.61 5.72 5.30
CA PHE A 63 0.73 5.26 4.92
C PHE A 63 1.04 3.92 5.58
N THR A 64 2.01 3.22 5.02
CA THR A 64 2.56 1.99 5.58
C THR A 64 3.99 2.22 6.05
N CYS A 65 4.36 1.57 7.11
CA CYS A 65 5.70 1.61 7.68
C CYS A 65 6.05 0.25 8.30
N PRO A 66 7.34 -0.02 8.56
CA PRO A 66 7.73 -1.23 9.26
C PRO A 66 7.03 -1.36 10.62
N ASP A 67 6.63 -2.58 10.95
CA ASP A 67 5.88 -2.87 12.19
C ASP A 67 6.64 -2.49 13.46
N GLY A 68 7.98 -2.56 13.43
CA GLY A 68 8.82 -2.13 14.55
C GLY A 68 8.86 -0.61 14.77
N ASP A 69 8.47 0.19 13.78
CA ASP A 69 8.55 1.67 13.81
C ASP A 69 7.21 2.33 14.10
N SER A 70 6.11 1.61 13.92
CA SER A 70 4.76 2.19 13.95
C SER A 70 4.37 2.81 15.30
N ALA A 71 4.80 2.22 16.41
CA ALA A 71 4.48 2.73 17.74
C ALA A 71 5.07 4.12 17.99
N GLY A 72 6.33 4.33 17.59
CA GLY A 72 6.99 5.63 17.69
C GLY A 72 6.35 6.69 16.80
N ALA A 73 6.04 6.33 15.56
CA ALA A 73 5.35 7.22 14.62
C ALA A 73 3.96 7.62 15.14
N ARG A 74 3.17 6.67 15.64
CA ARG A 74 1.86 6.93 16.21
C ARG A 74 1.92 7.87 17.43
N ALA A 75 2.85 7.61 18.33
CA ALA A 75 3.02 8.44 19.53
C ALA A 75 3.37 9.88 19.17
N ALA A 76 4.28 10.09 18.21
CA ALA A 76 4.68 11.42 17.75
C ALA A 76 3.52 12.16 17.05
N LEU A 77 2.74 11.47 16.23
CA LEU A 77 1.57 12.05 15.58
C LEU A 77 0.47 12.42 16.57
N GLU A 78 0.18 11.58 17.55
CA GLU A 78 -0.80 11.89 18.61
C GLU A 78 -0.35 13.07 19.46
N ALA A 79 0.92 13.18 19.79
CA ALA A 79 1.48 14.32 20.52
C ALA A 79 1.32 15.64 19.74
N ALA A 80 1.37 15.58 18.41
CA ALA A 80 1.22 16.74 17.52
C ALA A 80 -0.23 16.97 17.04
N ARG A 81 -1.19 16.21 17.51
CA ARG A 81 -2.58 16.25 17.03
C ARG A 81 -3.19 17.65 17.07
N GLY A 82 -2.98 18.38 18.15
CA GLY A 82 -3.49 19.76 18.30
C GLY A 82 -2.90 20.73 17.27
N GLU A 83 -1.61 20.59 16.98
CA GLU A 83 -0.90 21.38 15.98
C GLU A 83 -1.28 21.01 14.56
N LEU A 84 -1.37 19.71 14.27
CA LEU A 84 -1.73 19.19 12.95
C LEU A 84 -3.21 19.34 12.62
N GLY A 85 -4.08 19.36 13.61
CA GLY A 85 -5.51 19.59 13.46
C GLY A 85 -6.31 18.42 12.90
N PHE A 86 -5.77 17.21 12.91
CA PHE A 86 -6.52 16.03 12.45
C PHE A 86 -7.52 15.54 13.51
N LYS A 87 -8.53 14.79 13.07
CA LYS A 87 -9.61 14.29 13.95
C LYS A 87 -9.26 13.03 14.71
N SER A 88 -8.72 12.04 14.03
CA SER A 88 -8.40 10.74 14.62
C SER A 88 -7.27 10.05 13.89
N LEU A 89 -6.66 9.09 14.57
CA LEU A 89 -5.61 8.24 14.07
C LEU A 89 -6.06 6.78 14.17
N HIS A 90 -6.01 6.06 13.05
CA HIS A 90 -6.33 4.64 12.99
C HIS A 90 -5.07 3.84 12.69
N PHE A 91 -4.96 2.71 13.35
CA PHE A 91 -3.84 1.80 13.25
C PHE A 91 -4.33 0.42 12.87
N ASN A 92 -3.73 -0.18 11.85
CA ASN A 92 -4.02 -1.54 11.42
C ASN A 92 -2.71 -2.33 11.24
N PRO A 93 -2.38 -3.23 12.17
CA PRO A 93 -1.21 -4.10 12.06
C PRO A 93 -1.49 -5.38 11.24
N ASP A 94 -2.75 -5.67 10.94
CA ASP A 94 -3.18 -6.94 10.36
C ASP A 94 -3.31 -6.82 8.84
N ILE A 95 -2.25 -6.31 8.20
CA ILE A 95 -2.18 -6.12 6.76
C ILE A 95 -1.10 -6.97 6.11
N GLY A 96 -1.32 -7.25 4.84
CA GLY A 96 -0.34 -7.82 3.94
C GLY A 96 -0.23 -6.99 2.67
N LYS A 97 0.98 -6.83 2.18
CA LYS A 97 1.26 -6.15 0.92
C LYS A 97 1.59 -7.17 -0.15
N LEU A 98 0.93 -7.06 -1.29
CA LEU A 98 1.23 -7.83 -2.49
C LEU A 98 1.66 -6.88 -3.59
N SER A 99 2.77 -7.19 -4.26
CA SER A 99 3.27 -6.39 -5.37
C SER A 99 3.44 -7.26 -6.62
N LEU A 100 2.84 -6.83 -7.70
CA LEU A 100 3.09 -7.37 -9.03
C LEU A 100 4.24 -6.57 -9.63
N VAL A 101 5.31 -7.25 -10.00
CA VAL A 101 6.55 -6.65 -10.49
C VAL A 101 6.75 -7.02 -11.95
N GLY A 102 7.10 -6.06 -12.76
CA GLY A 102 7.34 -6.29 -14.18
C GLY A 102 7.83 -5.07 -14.91
N ALA A 103 7.82 -5.14 -16.24
CA ALA A 103 8.18 -4.05 -17.14
C ALA A 103 7.04 -3.77 -18.12
N GLY A 104 6.92 -2.53 -18.56
CA GLY A 104 5.92 -2.15 -19.55
C GLY A 104 4.48 -2.07 -19.03
N MET A 105 4.27 -2.13 -17.72
CA MET A 105 2.91 -2.13 -17.13
C MET A 105 2.16 -0.84 -17.38
N ARG A 106 2.85 0.28 -17.43
CA ARG A 106 2.27 1.60 -17.69
C ARG A 106 1.62 1.72 -19.06
N SER A 107 2.13 0.98 -20.04
CA SER A 107 1.63 0.97 -21.41
C SER A 107 0.55 -0.08 -21.66
N HIS A 108 0.17 -0.85 -20.62
CA HIS A 108 -0.74 -1.98 -20.73
C HIS A 108 -1.83 -1.88 -19.67
N PRO A 109 -2.91 -1.13 -19.92
CA PRO A 109 -3.97 -0.91 -18.93
C PRO A 109 -4.67 -2.21 -18.49
N GLY A 110 -4.63 -3.25 -19.31
CA GLY A 110 -5.19 -4.56 -18.98
C GLY A 110 -4.51 -5.26 -17.81
N VAL A 111 -3.27 -4.91 -17.47
CA VAL A 111 -2.55 -5.53 -16.34
C VAL A 111 -3.22 -5.19 -15.02
N SER A 112 -3.52 -3.92 -14.76
CA SER A 112 -4.23 -3.50 -13.55
C SER A 112 -5.62 -4.12 -13.45
N ALA A 113 -6.37 -4.11 -14.54
CA ALA A 113 -7.70 -4.70 -14.59
C ALA A 113 -7.67 -6.20 -14.25
N LYS A 114 -6.70 -6.91 -14.79
CA LYS A 114 -6.52 -8.36 -14.54
C LYS A 114 -6.16 -8.65 -13.09
N LEU A 115 -5.28 -7.84 -12.50
CA LEU A 115 -4.91 -7.95 -11.09
C LEU A 115 -6.12 -7.76 -10.18
N PHE A 116 -6.85 -6.67 -10.37
CA PHE A 116 -8.01 -6.35 -9.53
C PHE A 116 -9.14 -7.35 -9.72
N ASN A 117 -9.37 -7.84 -10.94
CA ASN A 117 -10.35 -8.87 -11.20
C ASN A 117 -10.00 -10.20 -10.50
N ALA A 118 -8.74 -10.60 -10.52
CA ALA A 118 -8.28 -11.80 -9.82
C ALA A 118 -8.56 -11.73 -8.31
N LEU A 119 -8.27 -10.58 -7.69
CA LEU A 119 -8.54 -10.35 -6.27
C LEU A 119 -10.04 -10.32 -5.97
N SER A 120 -10.82 -9.68 -6.83
CA SER A 120 -12.28 -9.62 -6.72
C SER A 120 -12.92 -11.01 -6.79
N GLN A 121 -12.51 -11.82 -7.74
CA GLN A 121 -13.02 -13.20 -7.87
C GLN A 121 -12.65 -14.09 -6.69
N ALA A 122 -11.54 -13.83 -6.03
CA ALA A 122 -11.15 -14.50 -4.80
C ALA A 122 -11.86 -13.94 -3.55
N GLY A 123 -12.71 -12.93 -3.70
CA GLY A 123 -13.42 -12.30 -2.58
C GLY A 123 -12.53 -11.44 -1.69
N ILE A 124 -11.42 -10.96 -2.22
CA ILE A 124 -10.42 -10.20 -1.45
C ILE A 124 -10.63 -8.71 -1.64
N ASN A 125 -10.81 -8.00 -0.53
CA ASN A 125 -10.92 -6.55 -0.52
C ASN A 125 -9.54 -5.88 -0.47
N ILE A 126 -9.43 -4.71 -1.09
CA ILE A 126 -8.20 -3.95 -1.18
C ILE A 126 -8.33 -2.70 -0.30
N HIS A 127 -7.33 -2.47 0.58
CA HIS A 127 -7.28 -1.30 1.46
C HIS A 127 -6.51 -0.13 0.86
N MET A 128 -5.43 -0.42 0.13
CA MET A 128 -4.59 0.59 -0.53
C MET A 128 -4.10 0.07 -1.87
N ILE A 129 -3.86 0.99 -2.79
CA ILE A 129 -3.27 0.72 -4.10
C ILE A 129 -2.19 1.75 -4.39
N SER A 130 -1.07 1.29 -4.93
CA SER A 130 -0.01 2.16 -5.45
C SER A 130 0.56 1.56 -6.72
N THR A 131 0.83 2.40 -7.70
CA THR A 131 1.35 1.96 -9.00
C THR A 131 2.58 2.76 -9.41
N SER A 132 3.48 2.09 -10.12
CA SER A 132 4.62 2.68 -10.81
C SER A 132 4.82 2.03 -12.17
N GLU A 133 5.86 2.41 -12.89
CA GLU A 133 6.17 1.81 -14.20
C GLU A 133 6.46 0.32 -14.13
N ILE A 134 6.99 -0.14 -13.00
CA ILE A 134 7.49 -1.52 -12.83
C ILE A 134 6.76 -2.30 -11.73
N ARG A 135 5.80 -1.68 -11.02
CA ARG A 135 5.18 -2.31 -9.87
C ARG A 135 3.75 -1.82 -9.65
N ILE A 136 2.86 -2.75 -9.34
CA ILE A 136 1.54 -2.47 -8.79
C ILE A 136 1.47 -3.12 -7.42
N SER A 137 1.26 -2.34 -6.38
CA SER A 137 1.16 -2.82 -5.00
C SER A 137 -0.24 -2.63 -4.45
N VAL A 138 -0.73 -3.64 -3.75
CA VAL A 138 -2.00 -3.59 -3.02
C VAL A 138 -1.78 -3.99 -1.58
N VAL A 139 -2.53 -3.40 -0.69
CA VAL A 139 -2.62 -3.80 0.72
C VAL A 139 -3.96 -4.48 0.94
N VAL A 140 -3.91 -5.67 1.51
CA VAL A 140 -5.05 -6.51 1.85
C VAL A 140 -4.95 -6.92 3.32
N ASP A 141 -5.97 -7.60 3.85
CA ASP A 141 -5.85 -8.23 5.17
C ASP A 141 -4.77 -9.31 5.15
N ASP A 142 -3.97 -9.40 6.20
CA ASP A 142 -2.90 -10.40 6.28
C ASP A 142 -3.43 -11.84 6.25
N ALA A 143 -4.63 -12.06 6.79
CA ALA A 143 -5.29 -13.36 6.80
C ALA A 143 -5.56 -13.92 5.40
N VAL A 144 -5.68 -13.07 4.39
CA VAL A 144 -5.97 -13.46 2.99
C VAL A 144 -4.79 -13.26 2.05
N LEU A 145 -3.62 -12.90 2.57
CA LEU A 145 -2.45 -12.59 1.73
C LEU A 145 -2.00 -13.81 0.91
N ASP A 146 -1.93 -14.99 1.50
CA ASP A 146 -1.51 -16.21 0.79
C ASP A 146 -2.49 -16.56 -0.32
N GLU A 147 -3.78 -16.42 -0.08
CA GLU A 147 -4.82 -16.61 -1.09
C GLU A 147 -4.71 -15.57 -2.21
N ALA A 148 -4.46 -14.31 -1.85
CA ALA A 148 -4.23 -13.24 -2.81
C ALA A 148 -3.04 -13.53 -3.73
N VAL A 149 -1.92 -13.97 -3.15
CA VAL A 149 -0.72 -14.37 -3.91
C VAL A 149 -1.05 -15.49 -4.89
N ARG A 150 -1.74 -16.53 -4.45
CA ARG A 150 -2.13 -17.65 -5.33
C ARG A 150 -3.06 -17.21 -6.46
N ALA A 151 -4.06 -16.40 -6.15
CA ALA A 151 -5.02 -15.92 -7.15
C ALA A 151 -4.33 -15.07 -8.23
N VAL A 152 -3.44 -14.18 -7.85
CA VAL A 152 -2.69 -13.33 -8.78
C VAL A 152 -1.66 -14.16 -9.56
N HIS A 153 -0.97 -15.06 -8.91
CA HIS A 153 0.01 -15.95 -9.52
C HIS A 153 -0.63 -16.78 -10.65
N SER A 154 -1.79 -17.38 -10.38
CA SER A 154 -2.56 -18.14 -11.39
C SER A 154 -3.08 -17.24 -12.50
N ALA A 155 -3.62 -16.07 -12.17
CA ALA A 155 -4.18 -15.16 -13.17
C ALA A 155 -3.15 -14.69 -14.20
N PHE A 156 -1.90 -14.53 -13.79
CA PHE A 156 -0.81 -14.12 -14.68
C PHE A 156 0.00 -15.29 -15.25
N GLY A 157 -0.45 -16.55 -15.01
CA GLY A 157 0.19 -17.74 -15.56
C GLY A 157 1.60 -18.00 -15.02
N LEU A 158 1.92 -17.50 -13.83
CA LEU A 158 3.24 -17.66 -13.23
C LEU A 158 3.44 -19.04 -12.61
N ASP A 159 2.39 -19.81 -12.47
CA ASP A 159 2.40 -21.23 -12.09
C ASP A 159 2.66 -22.18 -13.29
N ALA A 160 2.73 -21.65 -14.50
CA ALA A 160 3.10 -22.42 -15.68
C ALA A 160 4.60 -22.76 -15.66
N GLN A 161 4.94 -23.99 -16.02
CA GLN A 161 6.30 -24.57 -15.91
C GLN A 161 7.40 -23.86 -16.71
N THR A 162 7.10 -22.86 -17.51
CA THR A 162 8.04 -22.15 -18.38
C THR A 162 8.41 -20.77 -17.90
N ALA A 163 7.75 -20.27 -16.85
CA ALA A 163 8.07 -18.98 -16.26
C ALA A 163 8.73 -19.22 -14.89
N GLU A 164 9.97 -18.77 -14.74
CA GLU A 164 10.56 -18.66 -13.40
C GLU A 164 9.80 -17.56 -12.65
N ALA A 165 8.81 -17.97 -11.89
CA ALA A 165 8.12 -17.08 -10.99
C ALA A 165 8.96 -16.92 -9.73
N VAL A 166 9.43 -15.73 -9.48
CA VAL A 166 10.11 -15.40 -8.24
C VAL A 166 9.11 -14.79 -7.28
N VAL A 167 8.74 -15.53 -6.26
CA VAL A 167 7.92 -15.03 -5.16
C VAL A 167 8.86 -14.60 -4.03
N TYR A 168 8.91 -13.32 -3.77
CA TYR A 168 9.72 -12.77 -2.69
C TYR A 168 8.84 -12.59 -1.46
N GLY A 169 9.19 -13.29 -0.38
CA GLY A 169 8.68 -12.98 0.95
C GLY A 169 9.58 -11.92 1.57
N GLY A 170 9.11 -10.70 1.65
CA GLY A 170 9.86 -9.64 2.31
C GLY A 170 9.71 -9.77 3.82
N THR A 171 10.75 -10.23 4.51
CA THR A 171 10.96 -9.84 5.89
C THR A 171 11.69 -8.51 5.81
N GLY A 172 10.93 -7.42 6.01
CA GLY A 172 11.47 -6.09 5.88
C GLY A 172 12.69 -5.87 6.79
N ARG A 173 13.79 -5.57 6.21
CA ARG A 173 14.87 -4.74 6.75
C ARG A 173 15.40 -3.88 5.62
#